data_48085df857be76df23315dd825aef1df
#
_entry.id   48085df857be76df23315dd825aef1df
#
_cell.length_a   1.000
_cell.length_b   1.000
_cell.length_c   1.000
_cell.angle_alpha   90.00
_cell.angle_beta   90.00
_cell.angle_gamma   90.00
#
_symmetry.space_group_name_H-M   'P 1'
#
loop_
_entity.id
_entity.type
_entity.pdbx_description
1 polymer ?
#
loop_
_entity_poly.entity_id
_entity_poly.type
_entity_poly.pdbx_seq_one_letter_code
_entity_poly.pdbx_strand_id
1 'polypeptide(L)'
;PLPQYYDLLKPVAPTTAYAMQGYRAHADQYYVLDENKAQVGGYMGEGISCPDVSDEFAMLHDGLVGVSTGHDHRNGFVGNVDGTMLIATPTCGFDTYGPAPDHRATRLIEFDIRHPYEPRTQLLTFGELIGKPSSKKAYTYAINAKPPQDGEGDDLLRRPSLWSRLFGLFGGHGR
;
A
#
# COMPACT_ATOMS: atom_id res chain seq x y z
N PRO A 1 1.23 -12.11 -3.54
CA PRO A 1 1.59 -12.67 -2.23
C PRO A 1 1.91 -14.16 -2.31
N LEU A 2 2.65 -14.68 -1.31
CA LEU A 2 2.92 -16.10 -1.11
C LEU A 2 1.80 -16.76 -0.30
N PRO A 3 1.54 -18.08 -0.44
CA PRO A 3 0.56 -18.80 0.38
C PRO A 3 0.77 -18.64 1.89
N GLN A 4 2.03 -18.50 2.33
CA GLN A 4 2.42 -18.33 3.73
C GLN A 4 1.87 -17.06 4.38
N TYR A 5 1.35 -16.10 3.60
CA TYR A 5 0.62 -14.97 4.18
C TYR A 5 -0.65 -15.41 4.92
N TYR A 6 -1.25 -16.57 4.56
CA TYR A 6 -2.36 -17.14 5.32
C TYR A 6 -1.96 -17.64 6.72
N ASP A 7 -0.68 -17.94 6.95
CA ASP A 7 -0.19 -18.33 8.27
C ASP A 7 -0.26 -17.18 9.29
N LEU A 8 -0.37 -15.94 8.81
CA LEU A 8 -0.57 -14.74 9.64
C LEU A 8 -2.04 -14.46 9.95
N LEU A 9 -2.94 -15.30 9.48
CA LEU A 9 -4.38 -15.13 9.62
C LEU A 9 -4.97 -16.19 10.54
N LYS A 10 -6.12 -15.87 11.12
CA LYS A 10 -6.96 -16.83 11.83
C LYS A 10 -8.34 -16.91 11.19
N PRO A 11 -8.92 -18.11 11.01
CA PRO A 11 -10.26 -18.29 10.49
C PRO A 11 -11.29 -17.78 11.51
N VAL A 12 -12.35 -17.15 11.00
CA VAL A 12 -13.43 -16.59 11.83
C VAL A 12 -14.78 -16.75 11.13
N ALA A 13 -15.87 -16.47 11.85
CA ALA A 13 -17.20 -16.44 11.26
C ALA A 13 -17.32 -15.26 10.25
N PRO A 14 -18.14 -15.40 9.19
CA PRO A 14 -18.33 -14.35 8.18
C PRO A 14 -18.86 -13.03 8.75
N THR A 15 -19.52 -13.08 9.91
CA THR A 15 -20.07 -11.91 10.61
C THR A 15 -19.08 -11.23 11.54
N THR A 16 -17.86 -11.74 11.65
CA THR A 16 -16.81 -11.10 12.45
C THR A 16 -16.40 -9.78 11.84
N ALA A 17 -16.21 -8.75 12.67
CA ALA A 17 -15.76 -7.46 12.20
C ALA A 17 -14.43 -7.58 11.46
N TYR A 18 -14.34 -6.91 10.30
CA TYR A 18 -13.16 -6.92 9.41
C TYR A 18 -12.80 -8.28 8.81
N ALA A 19 -13.69 -9.27 8.88
CA ALA A 19 -13.47 -10.55 8.24
C ALA A 19 -13.45 -10.40 6.72
N MET A 20 -12.42 -10.95 6.08
CA MET A 20 -12.28 -11.02 4.63
C MET A 20 -12.39 -12.46 4.18
N GLN A 21 -13.15 -12.69 3.12
CA GLN A 21 -13.23 -14.00 2.48
C GLN A 21 -11.87 -14.36 1.89
N GLY A 22 -11.44 -15.58 2.08
CA GLY A 22 -10.21 -16.09 1.48
C GLY A 22 -10.32 -16.20 -0.05
N TYR A 23 -9.20 -16.47 -0.69
CA TYR A 23 -9.09 -16.53 -2.14
C TYR A 23 -8.80 -17.96 -2.58
N ARG A 24 -9.35 -18.39 -3.72
CA ARG A 24 -9.14 -19.72 -4.34
C ARG A 24 -9.33 -20.88 -3.36
N ALA A 25 -8.26 -21.62 -3.02
CA ALA A 25 -8.30 -22.75 -2.09
C ALA A 25 -8.82 -22.38 -0.67
N HIS A 26 -8.83 -21.10 -0.33
CA HIS A 26 -9.31 -20.57 0.96
C HIS A 26 -10.69 -19.90 0.87
N ALA A 27 -11.37 -19.95 -0.30
CA ALA A 27 -12.59 -19.18 -0.57
C ALA A 27 -13.82 -19.62 0.23
N ASP A 28 -13.77 -20.78 0.87
CA ASP A 28 -14.82 -21.31 1.73
C ASP A 28 -14.78 -20.77 3.16
N GLN A 29 -13.73 -20.02 3.52
CA GLN A 29 -13.51 -19.48 4.86
C GLN A 29 -13.33 -17.96 4.86
N TYR A 30 -13.53 -17.37 6.05
CA TYR A 30 -13.28 -15.97 6.34
C TYR A 30 -12.17 -15.84 7.35
N TYR A 31 -11.38 -14.79 7.23
CA TYR A 31 -10.16 -14.59 8.01
C TYR A 31 -10.06 -13.16 8.52
N VAL A 32 -9.38 -13.02 9.67
CA VAL A 32 -8.83 -11.75 10.17
C VAL A 32 -7.34 -11.94 10.44
N LEU A 33 -6.60 -10.84 10.61
CA LEU A 33 -5.22 -10.92 11.07
C LEU A 33 -5.16 -11.58 12.46
N ASP A 34 -4.20 -12.48 12.65
CA ASP A 34 -3.90 -13.04 13.97
C ASP A 34 -3.01 -12.05 14.73
N GLU A 35 -3.54 -11.45 15.79
CA GLU A 35 -2.84 -10.47 16.62
C GLU A 35 -1.59 -11.01 17.32
N ASN A 36 -1.45 -12.34 17.39
CA ASN A 36 -0.25 -12.97 17.95
C ASN A 36 0.89 -13.12 16.92
N LYS A 37 0.58 -12.97 15.64
CA LYS A 37 1.51 -13.19 14.54
C LYS A 37 1.75 -11.92 13.71
N ALA A 38 0.72 -11.10 13.52
CA ALA A 38 0.81 -9.84 12.81
C ALA A 38 1.17 -8.70 13.76
N GLN A 39 1.94 -7.74 13.26
CA GLN A 39 2.30 -6.54 14.01
C GLN A 39 1.07 -5.65 14.23
N VAL A 40 1.04 -4.97 15.37
CA VAL A 40 0.01 -3.99 15.72
C VAL A 40 -0.05 -2.88 14.67
N GLY A 41 -1.27 -2.48 14.32
CA GLY A 41 -1.52 -1.43 13.33
C GLY A 41 -1.65 -1.93 11.90
N GLY A 42 -1.49 -3.24 11.67
CA GLY A 42 -1.80 -3.86 10.39
C GLY A 42 -3.30 -3.95 10.12
N TYR A 43 -3.67 -3.97 8.85
CA TYR A 43 -5.06 -4.15 8.42
C TYR A 43 -5.15 -5.01 7.16
N MET A 44 -6.29 -5.66 7.01
CA MET A 44 -6.65 -6.44 5.83
C MET A 44 -7.99 -5.95 5.31
N GLY A 45 -8.03 -5.54 4.05
CA GLY A 45 -9.22 -5.00 3.38
C GLY A 45 -9.68 -5.85 2.19
N GLU A 46 -8.99 -6.95 1.90
CA GLU A 46 -9.35 -7.95 0.90
C GLU A 46 -8.65 -9.28 1.19
N GLY A 47 -9.15 -10.37 0.60
CA GLY A 47 -8.52 -11.68 0.70
C GLY A 47 -7.13 -11.71 0.06
N ILE A 48 -6.26 -12.58 0.56
CA ILE A 48 -4.89 -12.72 0.05
C ILE A 48 -4.92 -13.42 -1.31
N SER A 49 -4.52 -12.71 -2.37
CA SER A 49 -4.50 -13.20 -3.76
C SER A 49 -3.21 -13.96 -4.06
N CYS A 50 -3.00 -15.09 -3.43
CA CYS A 50 -1.84 -15.95 -3.67
C CYS A 50 -2.20 -17.14 -4.60
N PRO A 51 -1.21 -17.80 -5.21
CA PRO A 51 -1.40 -19.11 -5.83
C PRO A 51 -1.78 -20.15 -4.78
N ASP A 52 -2.47 -21.22 -5.21
CA ASP A 52 -2.90 -22.28 -4.28
C ASP A 52 -1.71 -23.06 -3.71
N VAL A 53 -0.64 -23.18 -4.51
CA VAL A 53 0.61 -23.85 -4.12
C VAL A 53 1.78 -23.04 -4.66
N SER A 54 2.83 -22.90 -3.85
CA SER A 54 4.12 -22.34 -4.24
C SER A 54 5.20 -22.92 -3.32
N ASP A 55 6.29 -23.37 -3.90
CA ASP A 55 7.49 -23.81 -3.19
C ASP A 55 8.52 -22.68 -3.02
N GLU A 56 8.21 -21.50 -3.53
CA GLU A 56 9.10 -20.32 -3.52
C GLU A 56 9.55 -19.96 -2.10
N PHE A 57 8.63 -19.97 -1.13
CA PHE A 57 8.99 -19.71 0.27
C PHE A 57 9.96 -20.76 0.82
N ALA A 58 9.69 -22.04 0.58
CA ALA A 58 10.55 -23.13 1.03
C ALA A 58 11.96 -23.07 0.42
N MET A 59 12.06 -22.57 -0.82
CA MET A 59 13.34 -22.40 -1.50
C MET A 59 14.15 -21.20 -1.02
N LEU A 60 13.51 -20.16 -0.54
CA LEU A 60 14.13 -18.85 -0.27
C LEU A 60 14.26 -18.51 1.21
N HIS A 61 13.44 -19.12 2.10
CA HIS A 61 13.34 -18.66 3.49
C HIS A 61 14.64 -18.79 4.29
N ASP A 62 15.50 -19.75 3.96
CA ASP A 62 16.81 -19.90 4.60
C ASP A 62 17.72 -18.71 4.26
N GLY A 63 17.97 -17.85 5.23
CA GLY A 63 18.76 -16.62 5.08
C GLY A 63 17.99 -15.41 4.52
N LEU A 64 16.68 -15.56 4.28
CA LEU A 64 15.83 -14.48 3.85
C LEU A 64 15.31 -13.68 5.04
N VAL A 65 15.61 -12.39 5.09
CA VAL A 65 15.17 -11.49 6.16
C VAL A 65 13.68 -11.18 6.05
N GLY A 66 13.18 -11.02 4.82
CA GLY A 66 11.77 -10.75 4.59
C GLY A 66 11.37 -10.71 3.13
N VAL A 67 10.08 -10.81 2.90
CA VAL A 67 9.43 -10.69 1.59
C VAL A 67 8.45 -9.54 1.63
N SER A 68 8.58 -8.58 0.72
CA SER A 68 7.61 -7.51 0.54
C SER A 68 6.78 -7.75 -0.71
N THR A 69 5.46 -7.69 -0.56
CA THR A 69 4.52 -7.89 -1.67
C THR A 69 3.54 -6.72 -1.79
N GLY A 70 3.16 -6.45 -3.04
CA GLY A 70 2.00 -5.65 -3.40
C GLY A 70 0.85 -6.54 -3.86
N HIS A 71 0.21 -6.22 -4.98
CA HIS A 71 -0.91 -6.88 -5.63
C HIS A 71 -2.24 -6.69 -4.89
N ASP A 72 -2.33 -7.02 -3.62
CA ASP A 72 -3.54 -6.84 -2.82
C ASP A 72 -3.59 -5.38 -2.35
N HIS A 73 -4.33 -4.56 -3.08
CA HIS A 73 -4.30 -3.10 -2.95
C HIS A 73 -4.81 -2.58 -1.61
N ARG A 74 -5.57 -3.40 -0.87
CA ARG A 74 -6.20 -3.03 0.39
C ARG A 74 -5.58 -3.69 1.61
N ASN A 75 -4.44 -4.35 1.45
CA ASN A 75 -3.77 -5.05 2.54
C ASN A 75 -2.51 -4.30 2.97
N GLY A 76 -2.43 -3.97 4.25
CA GLY A 76 -1.31 -3.24 4.84
C GLY A 76 -0.93 -3.84 6.20
N PHE A 77 -0.22 -4.95 6.22
CA PHE A 77 0.18 -5.63 7.45
C PHE A 77 1.58 -6.25 7.33
N VAL A 78 2.13 -6.60 8.47
CA VAL A 78 3.43 -7.28 8.60
C VAL A 78 3.30 -8.37 9.64
N GLY A 79 3.95 -9.48 9.41
CA GLY A 79 4.06 -10.55 10.39
C GLY A 79 5.32 -11.38 10.16
N ASN A 80 5.52 -12.38 10.98
CA ASN A 80 6.67 -13.27 10.89
C ASN A 80 6.19 -14.72 10.73
N VAL A 81 6.75 -15.40 9.75
CA VAL A 81 6.55 -16.84 9.52
C VAL A 81 7.92 -17.48 9.44
N ASP A 82 8.20 -18.40 10.33
CA ASP A 82 9.45 -19.17 10.41
C ASP A 82 10.72 -18.29 10.35
N GLY A 83 10.70 -17.15 11.05
CA GLY A 83 11.83 -16.21 11.07
C GLY A 83 11.87 -15.24 9.90
N THR A 84 11.06 -15.41 8.87
CA THR A 84 10.97 -14.52 7.72
C THR A 84 9.86 -13.49 7.90
N MET A 85 10.19 -12.22 7.73
CA MET A 85 9.20 -11.13 7.78
C MET A 85 8.38 -11.11 6.49
N LEU A 86 7.06 -11.26 6.58
CA LEU A 86 6.13 -11.11 5.47
C LEU A 86 5.45 -9.74 5.53
N ILE A 87 5.59 -8.96 4.46
CA ILE A 87 5.18 -7.57 4.39
C ILE A 87 4.17 -7.39 3.26
N ALA A 88 2.92 -7.09 3.60
CA ALA A 88 1.91 -6.65 2.65
C ALA A 88 1.87 -5.13 2.58
N THR A 89 1.95 -4.58 1.35
CA THR A 89 1.92 -3.14 1.12
C THR A 89 0.74 -2.78 0.22
N PRO A 90 -0.17 -1.90 0.66
CA PRO A 90 -1.31 -1.47 -0.13
C PRO A 90 -0.88 -0.63 -1.34
N THR A 91 -1.82 -0.35 -2.23
CA THR A 91 -1.53 0.53 -3.37
C THR A 91 -1.26 1.97 -2.94
N CYS A 92 -0.25 2.58 -3.54
CA CYS A 92 -0.03 4.03 -3.51
C CYS A 92 -0.60 4.73 -4.75
N GLY A 93 -0.99 3.97 -5.78
CA GLY A 93 -1.50 4.51 -7.04
C GLY A 93 -2.95 4.97 -6.92
N PHE A 94 -3.28 6.12 -7.53
CA PHE A 94 -4.62 6.70 -7.46
C PHE A 94 -5.53 6.27 -8.63
N ASP A 95 -4.97 5.70 -9.69
CA ASP A 95 -5.70 5.28 -10.90
C ASP A 95 -6.21 3.84 -10.84
N THR A 96 -6.15 3.22 -9.68
CA THR A 96 -6.56 1.84 -9.48
C THR A 96 -7.49 1.71 -8.28
N TYR A 97 -8.20 0.58 -8.18
CA TYR A 97 -8.96 0.28 -6.98
C TYR A 97 -8.07 0.23 -5.74
N GLY A 98 -8.64 0.43 -4.57
CA GLY A 98 -7.87 0.39 -3.33
C GLY A 98 -8.59 1.08 -2.18
N PRO A 99 -7.87 1.41 -1.11
CA PRO A 99 -8.41 2.19 -0.01
C PRO A 99 -8.75 3.61 -0.44
N ALA A 100 -9.44 4.34 0.44
CA ALA A 100 -9.66 5.77 0.28
C ALA A 100 -8.31 6.49 0.04
N PRO A 101 -8.29 7.62 -0.71
CA PRO A 101 -7.05 8.29 -1.10
C PRO A 101 -6.09 8.61 0.06
N ASP A 102 -6.61 9.03 1.20
CA ASP A 102 -5.84 9.35 2.41
C ASP A 102 -5.18 8.11 3.05
N HIS A 103 -5.72 6.92 2.80
CA HIS A 103 -5.20 5.63 3.27
C HIS A 103 -4.31 4.91 2.23
N ARG A 104 -4.16 5.46 1.03
CA ARG A 104 -3.17 4.95 0.08
C ARG A 104 -1.78 5.20 0.62
N ALA A 105 -0.91 4.21 0.47
CA ALA A 105 0.34 4.24 1.19
C ALA A 105 1.50 3.66 0.39
N THR A 106 2.69 4.11 0.73
CA THR A 106 3.95 3.42 0.47
C THR A 106 4.50 2.85 1.77
N ARG A 107 5.55 2.07 1.68
CA ARG A 107 6.18 1.48 2.84
C ARG A 107 7.66 1.88 2.91
N LEU A 108 8.06 2.39 4.06
CA LEU A 108 9.46 2.58 4.40
C LEU A 108 9.97 1.29 5.05
N ILE A 109 11.11 0.81 4.60
CA ILE A 109 11.85 -0.30 5.21
C ILE A 109 13.24 0.24 5.54
N GLU A 110 13.62 0.13 6.81
CA GLU A 110 14.88 0.64 7.33
C GLU A 110 15.77 -0.53 7.78
N PHE A 111 17.00 -0.54 7.34
CA PHE A 111 18.02 -1.49 7.75
C PHE A 111 19.09 -0.77 8.56
N ASP A 112 19.28 -1.17 9.82
CA ASP A 112 20.46 -0.75 10.58
C ASP A 112 21.64 -1.64 10.14
N ILE A 113 22.69 -1.05 9.63
CA ILE A 113 23.90 -1.78 9.17
C ILE A 113 24.55 -2.61 10.27
N ARG A 114 24.29 -2.30 11.54
CA ARG A 114 24.79 -3.05 12.70
C ARG A 114 23.90 -4.25 13.05
N HIS A 115 22.64 -4.21 12.62
CA HIS A 115 21.62 -5.23 12.85
C HIS A 115 20.78 -5.45 11.58
N PRO A 116 21.40 -5.86 10.46
CA PRO A 116 20.74 -5.90 9.15
C PRO A 116 19.64 -6.96 9.04
N TYR A 117 19.60 -7.90 9.96
CA TYR A 117 18.60 -8.98 9.99
C TYR A 117 17.33 -8.63 10.77
N GLU A 118 17.26 -7.41 11.32
CA GLU A 118 16.12 -6.91 12.08
C GLU A 118 15.57 -5.62 11.47
N PRO A 119 15.07 -5.64 10.23
CA PRO A 119 14.57 -4.44 9.58
C PRO A 119 13.32 -3.92 10.28
N ARG A 120 13.20 -2.60 10.30
CA ARG A 120 11.99 -1.91 10.76
C ARG A 120 11.18 -1.47 9.56
N THR A 121 9.87 -1.45 9.71
CA THR A 121 9.00 -1.01 8.61
C THR A 121 7.79 -0.25 9.13
N GLN A 122 7.36 0.75 8.37
CA GLN A 122 6.13 1.49 8.61
C GLN A 122 5.44 1.85 7.30
N LEU A 123 4.12 1.93 7.33
CA LEU A 123 3.34 2.52 6.26
C LEU A 123 3.44 4.05 6.35
N LEU A 124 3.60 4.68 5.19
CA LEU A 124 3.52 6.12 5.03
C LEU A 124 2.28 6.41 4.19
N THR A 125 1.20 6.80 4.84
CA THR A 125 -0.05 7.07 4.14
C THR A 125 -0.02 8.45 3.48
N PHE A 126 -0.76 8.59 2.38
CA PHE A 126 -0.87 9.87 1.70
C PHE A 126 -1.42 10.96 2.62
N GLY A 127 -2.44 10.63 3.45
CA GLY A 127 -3.00 11.56 4.43
C GLY A 127 -1.97 12.07 5.44
N GLU A 128 -1.10 11.20 5.95
CA GLU A 128 -0.02 11.59 6.86
C GLU A 128 1.04 12.44 6.17
N LEU A 129 1.47 12.06 4.96
CA LEU A 129 2.49 12.76 4.21
C LEU A 129 2.09 14.19 3.84
N ILE A 130 0.83 14.43 3.51
CA ILE A 130 0.32 15.77 3.16
C ILE A 130 -0.27 16.53 4.35
N GLY A 131 -0.35 15.91 5.53
CA GLY A 131 -0.83 16.52 6.78
C GLY A 131 -2.32 16.85 6.80
N LYS A 132 -3.10 16.35 5.85
CA LYS A 132 -4.57 16.50 5.80
C LYS A 132 -5.18 15.31 5.05
N PRO A 133 -6.39 14.86 5.42
CA PRO A 133 -7.15 13.92 4.61
C PRO A 133 -7.58 14.64 3.32
N SER A 134 -6.68 14.79 2.39
CA SER A 134 -6.79 15.34 1.04
C SER A 134 -7.40 16.76 0.91
N SER A 135 -6.77 17.61 0.12
CA SER A 135 -7.51 18.69 -0.54
C SER A 135 -8.49 18.07 -1.55
N LYS A 136 -9.66 18.66 -1.75
CA LYS A 136 -10.59 18.27 -2.83
C LYS A 136 -9.87 18.13 -4.19
N LYS A 137 -8.84 18.93 -4.43
CA LYS A 137 -8.02 18.92 -5.64
C LYS A 137 -7.20 17.65 -5.78
N ALA A 138 -6.52 17.19 -4.73
CA ALA A 138 -5.81 15.93 -4.76
C ALA A 138 -6.75 14.75 -4.99
N TYR A 139 -7.95 14.77 -4.41
CA TYR A 139 -8.99 13.78 -4.66
C TYR A 139 -9.43 13.76 -6.11
N THR A 140 -9.76 14.92 -6.67
CA THR A 140 -10.25 15.02 -8.05
C THR A 140 -9.20 14.55 -9.04
N TYR A 141 -7.95 14.93 -8.84
CA TYR A 141 -6.84 14.49 -9.66
C TYR A 141 -6.60 12.98 -9.54
N ALA A 142 -6.57 12.49 -8.31
CA ALA A 142 -6.28 11.09 -8.02
C ALA A 142 -7.37 10.12 -8.53
N ILE A 143 -8.65 10.51 -8.43
CA ILE A 143 -9.77 9.62 -8.82
C ILE A 143 -10.02 9.65 -10.32
N ASN A 144 -9.87 10.80 -10.96
CA ASN A 144 -10.25 10.96 -12.36
C ASN A 144 -9.10 10.74 -13.34
N ALA A 145 -7.86 10.62 -12.87
CA ALA A 145 -6.65 10.50 -13.71
C ALA A 145 -6.60 11.53 -14.86
N LYS A 146 -7.32 12.64 -14.72
CA LYS A 146 -7.36 13.72 -15.70
C LYS A 146 -6.37 14.79 -15.30
N PRO A 147 -5.59 15.31 -16.24
CA PRO A 147 -4.77 16.48 -15.94
C PRO A 147 -5.66 17.60 -15.41
N PRO A 148 -5.21 18.37 -14.40
CA PRO A 148 -5.97 19.51 -13.91
C PRO A 148 -6.28 20.46 -15.05
N GLN A 149 -7.51 20.92 -15.12
CA GLN A 149 -7.89 22.00 -16.05
C GLN A 149 -7.22 23.29 -15.58
N ASP A 150 -7.00 24.22 -16.51
CA ASP A 150 -6.39 25.50 -16.19
C ASP A 150 -7.09 26.17 -14.99
N GLY A 151 -6.33 26.41 -13.92
CA GLY A 151 -6.81 26.95 -12.66
C GLY A 151 -7.07 25.95 -11.52
N GLU A 152 -6.95 24.64 -11.73
CA GLU A 152 -7.22 23.62 -10.71
C GLU A 152 -6.01 23.14 -9.90
N GLY A 153 -4.88 23.75 -10.07
CA GLY A 153 -3.66 23.48 -9.33
C GLY A 153 -2.44 23.24 -10.22
N ASP A 154 -1.30 23.63 -9.69
CA ASP A 154 -0.05 23.44 -10.41
C ASP A 154 0.38 21.98 -10.35
N ASP A 155 0.42 21.32 -11.48
CA ASP A 155 1.13 20.06 -11.63
C ASP A 155 2.63 20.35 -11.57
N LEU A 156 3.23 20.18 -10.40
CA LEU A 156 4.66 20.43 -10.17
C LEU A 156 5.57 19.54 -11.00
N LEU A 157 5.04 18.45 -11.57
CA LEU A 157 5.77 17.54 -12.47
C LEU A 157 5.66 17.95 -13.93
N ARG A 158 4.70 18.81 -14.27
CA ARG A 158 4.51 19.31 -15.63
C ARG A 158 5.53 20.40 -15.91
N ARG A 159 6.50 20.12 -16.75
CA ARG A 159 7.39 21.16 -17.26
C ARG A 159 6.57 22.18 -18.05
N PRO A 160 6.57 23.46 -17.66
CA PRO A 160 5.86 24.48 -18.41
C PRO A 160 6.36 24.49 -19.85
N SER A 161 5.45 24.54 -20.82
CA SER A 161 5.79 24.58 -22.22
C SER A 161 6.66 25.82 -22.50
N LEU A 162 7.51 25.77 -23.54
CA LEU A 162 8.31 26.92 -23.96
C LEU A 162 7.45 28.17 -24.21
N TRP A 163 6.23 27.99 -24.72
CA TRP A 163 5.27 29.05 -24.95
C TRP A 163 4.70 29.64 -23.65
N SER A 164 4.38 28.85 -22.68
CA SER A 164 3.91 29.33 -21.36
C SER A 164 5.00 30.11 -20.61
N ARG A 165 6.28 29.74 -20.79
CA ARG A 165 7.43 30.51 -20.28
C ARG A 165 7.58 31.86 -20.97
N LEU A 166 7.41 31.92 -22.26
CA LEU A 166 7.48 33.17 -23.04
C LEU A 166 6.32 34.11 -22.68
N PHE A 167 5.09 33.61 -22.59
CA PHE A 167 3.94 34.44 -22.24
C PHE A 167 3.91 34.82 -20.75
N GLY A 168 4.46 34.02 -19.85
CA GLY A 168 4.62 34.38 -18.42
C GLY A 168 5.61 35.53 -18.19
N LEU A 169 6.58 35.73 -19.10
CA LEU A 169 7.49 36.87 -19.07
C LEU A 169 6.84 38.19 -19.48
N PHE A 170 5.74 38.14 -20.24
CA PHE A 170 5.02 39.33 -20.69
C PHE A 170 3.73 39.62 -19.89
N GLY A 171 3.32 38.72 -18.99
CA GLY A 171 2.09 38.82 -18.18
C GLY A 171 2.29 39.33 -16.74
N GLY A 172 3.49 39.67 -16.33
CA GLY A 172 3.82 40.13 -15.01
C GLY A 172 3.77 41.65 -14.86
N HIS A 173 2.58 42.23 -14.80
CA HIS A 173 2.29 43.49 -14.07
C HIS A 173 0.79 43.74 -14.13
N GLY A 174 0.11 43.41 -13.04
CA GLY A 174 -1.31 43.73 -12.91
C GLY A 174 -1.89 43.24 -11.60
N ARG A 175 -1.54 43.97 -10.49
CA ARG A 175 -2.19 44.00 -9.17
C ARG A 175 -1.94 42.82 -8.25
#